data_12b5f5e1bf94c5fed803a0353edeab6b
#
_entry.id   12b5f5e1bf94c5fed803a0353edeab6b
#
_cell.length_a   1.000
_cell.length_b   1.000
_cell.length_c   1.000
_cell.angle_alpha   90.00
_cell.angle_beta   90.00
_cell.angle_gamma   90.00
#
_symmetry.space_group_name_H-M   'P 1'
#
loop_
_entity.id
_entity.type
_entity.pdbx_description
1 polymer ?
#
loop_
_entity_poly.entity_id
_entity_poly.type
_entity_poly.pdbx_seq_one_letter_code
_entity_poly.pdbx_strand_id
1 'polypeptide(L)'
;MKNVKSINPGRFNKKVDVYRYTDIETDMGSQRTVLAKAETVWAEVRPTRGTEFLEYYRDANALQFKVTMRYRPGLTEKDVLVYKGRQFEINSVINILEADLYMEVYCTESKDKKVLYEEG
;
A
#
# COMPACT_ATOMS: atom_id res chain seq x y z
N MET A 1 15.29 -9.92 -15.55
CA MET A 1 14.73 -10.49 -14.32
C MET A 1 15.30 -9.76 -13.10
N LYS A 2 14.42 -9.28 -12.24
CA LYS A 2 14.85 -8.60 -11.02
C LYS A 2 15.25 -9.62 -9.96
N ASN A 3 16.33 -9.36 -9.24
CA ASN A 3 16.72 -10.20 -8.12
C ASN A 3 16.85 -9.35 -6.84
N VAL A 4 16.99 -10.03 -5.70
CA VAL A 4 17.02 -9.36 -4.41
C VAL A 4 18.20 -8.41 -4.28
N LYS A 5 19.32 -8.72 -4.91
CA LYS A 5 20.51 -7.90 -4.83
C LYS A 5 20.38 -6.57 -5.56
N SER A 6 19.42 -6.46 -6.48
CA SER A 6 19.18 -5.20 -7.19
C SER A 6 18.36 -4.19 -6.37
N ILE A 7 17.82 -4.62 -5.22
CA ILE A 7 17.06 -3.75 -4.34
C ILE A 7 18.01 -2.99 -3.43
N ASN A 8 17.87 -1.67 -3.41
CA ASN A 8 18.69 -0.82 -2.56
C ASN A 8 17.87 -0.29 -1.38
N PRO A 9 18.03 -0.85 -0.17
CA PRO A 9 17.25 -0.38 0.98
C PRO A 9 17.49 1.08 1.34
N GLY A 10 18.58 1.69 0.86
CA GLY A 10 18.83 3.11 1.07
C GLY A 10 17.80 3.99 0.38
N ARG A 11 17.04 3.45 -0.56
CA ARG A 11 15.96 4.18 -1.23
C ARG A 11 14.64 4.10 -0.47
N PHE A 12 14.57 3.34 0.62
CA PHE A 12 13.37 3.26 1.46
C PHE A 12 13.33 4.46 2.39
N ASN A 13 13.11 5.63 1.82
CA ASN A 13 13.19 6.90 2.54
C ASN A 13 11.86 7.64 2.63
N LYS A 14 10.77 6.99 2.23
CA LYS A 14 9.43 7.57 2.33
C LYS A 14 8.65 6.83 3.40
N LYS A 15 7.95 7.60 4.23
CA LYS A 15 7.06 7.00 5.24
C LYS A 15 5.71 6.74 4.62
N VAL A 16 5.27 5.49 4.66
CA VAL A 16 3.98 5.07 4.15
C VAL A 16 3.21 4.44 5.29
N ASP A 17 2.00 4.89 5.52
CA ASP A 17 1.13 4.30 6.54
C ASP A 17 0.30 3.19 5.93
N VAL A 18 0.20 2.09 6.64
CA VAL A 18 -0.65 0.96 6.26
C VAL A 18 -1.92 1.04 7.10
N TYR A 19 -3.06 1.16 6.44
CA TYR A 19 -4.37 1.17 7.08
C TYR A 19 -5.07 -0.14 6.81
N ARG A 20 -5.76 -0.63 7.81
CA ARG A 20 -6.43 -1.94 7.76
C ARG A 20 -7.81 -1.83 8.39
N TYR A 21 -8.78 -2.53 7.80
CA TYR A 21 -10.11 -2.60 8.40
C TYR A 21 -10.05 -3.41 9.69
N THR A 22 -10.57 -2.83 10.74
CA THR A 22 -10.60 -3.47 12.05
C THR A 22 -11.89 -3.10 12.78
N ASP A 23 -12.33 -3.97 13.67
CA ASP A 23 -13.53 -3.71 14.46
C ASP A 23 -13.15 -3.00 15.75
N ILE A 24 -13.91 -1.96 16.07
CA ILE A 24 -13.77 -1.26 17.33
C ILE A 24 -15.09 -1.32 18.08
N GLU A 25 -15.01 -1.20 19.41
CA GLU A 25 -16.19 -1.13 20.24
C GLU A 25 -16.60 0.32 20.39
N THR A 26 -17.89 0.59 20.20
CA THR A 26 -18.43 1.93 20.37
C THR A 26 -18.83 2.16 21.82
N ASP A 27 -19.10 3.43 22.19
CA ASP A 27 -19.53 3.79 23.53
C ASP A 27 -20.84 3.11 23.94
N MET A 28 -21.62 2.68 22.95
CA MET A 28 -22.90 2.00 23.18
C MET A 28 -22.74 0.48 23.32
N GLY A 29 -21.50 -0.02 23.29
CA GLY A 29 -21.23 -1.45 23.39
C GLY A 29 -21.39 -2.23 22.09
N SER A 30 -21.74 -1.56 20.99
CA SER A 30 -21.79 -2.22 19.69
C SER A 30 -20.43 -2.16 19.00
N GLN A 31 -20.26 -3.00 17.96
CA GLN A 31 -19.02 -3.00 17.19
C GLN A 31 -19.22 -2.25 15.89
N ARG A 32 -18.14 -1.61 15.45
CA ARG A 32 -18.11 -0.90 14.17
C ARG A 32 -16.78 -1.19 13.48
N THR A 33 -16.85 -1.42 12.19
CA THR A 33 -15.63 -1.63 11.38
C THR A 33 -15.11 -0.28 10.90
N VAL A 34 -13.85 -0.03 11.15
CA VAL A 34 -13.19 1.21 10.74
C VAL A 34 -11.90 0.90 10.00
N LEU A 35 -11.44 1.87 9.21
CA LEU A 35 -10.16 1.79 8.53
C LEU A 35 -9.13 2.52 9.39
N ALA A 36 -8.33 1.75 10.13
CA ALA A 36 -7.42 2.29 11.12
C ALA A 36 -5.96 2.02 10.75
N LYS A 37 -5.08 2.91 11.21
CA LYS A 37 -3.65 2.75 10.96
C LYS A 37 -3.12 1.53 11.70
N ALA A 38 -2.53 0.60 10.94
CA ALA A 38 -1.93 -0.61 11.50
C ALA A 38 -0.43 -0.43 11.75
N GLU A 39 0.28 0.26 10.86
CA GLU A 39 1.71 0.47 11.00
C GLU A 39 2.19 1.56 10.06
N THR A 40 3.39 2.04 10.29
CA THR A 40 4.10 2.94 9.38
C THR A 40 5.36 2.22 8.91
N VAL A 41 5.61 2.27 7.62
CA VAL A 41 6.75 1.59 7.02
C VAL A 41 7.60 2.57 6.22
N TRP A 42 8.88 2.27 6.12
CA TRP A 42 9.76 2.98 5.21
C TRP A 42 9.75 2.27 3.86
N ALA A 43 9.62 3.04 2.79
CA ALA A 43 9.46 2.46 1.46
C ALA A 43 10.02 3.39 0.39
N GLU A 44 10.21 2.82 -0.80
CA GLU A 44 10.42 3.57 -2.02
C GLU A 44 9.09 3.66 -2.74
N VAL A 45 8.68 4.87 -3.13
CA VAL A 45 7.41 5.09 -3.82
C VAL A 45 7.71 5.62 -5.21
N ARG A 46 7.28 4.89 -6.24
CA ARG A 46 7.52 5.26 -7.64
C ARG A 46 6.25 5.19 -8.45
N PRO A 47 5.97 6.19 -9.29
CA PRO A 47 4.90 6.03 -10.27
C PRO A 47 5.33 4.97 -11.29
N THR A 48 4.38 4.15 -11.71
CA THR A 48 4.63 3.19 -12.78
C THR A 48 4.39 3.88 -14.10
N ARG A 49 5.19 3.52 -15.10
CA ARG A 49 5.09 4.06 -16.44
C ARG A 49 5.15 2.94 -17.44
N GLY A 50 4.61 3.19 -18.61
CA GLY A 50 4.82 2.35 -19.75
C GLY A 50 3.54 1.79 -20.31
N THR A 51 3.73 1.12 -21.44
CA THR A 51 2.63 0.54 -22.20
C THR A 51 1.93 -0.57 -21.45
N GLU A 52 2.64 -1.28 -20.60
CA GLU A 52 2.04 -2.34 -19.79
C GLU A 52 0.86 -1.83 -18.97
N PHE A 53 1.02 -0.68 -18.38
CA PHE A 53 -0.05 -0.07 -17.60
C PHE A 53 -1.26 0.23 -18.50
N LEU A 54 -1.02 0.82 -19.66
CA LEU A 54 -2.10 1.21 -20.56
C LEU A 54 -2.83 0.02 -21.17
N GLU A 55 -2.16 -1.12 -21.30
CA GLU A 55 -2.77 -2.33 -21.81
C GLU A 55 -3.78 -2.94 -20.83
N TYR A 56 -3.46 -2.89 -19.54
CA TYR A 56 -4.30 -3.52 -18.53
C TYR A 56 -5.30 -2.56 -17.89
N TYR A 57 -4.99 -1.28 -17.84
CA TYR A 57 -5.80 -0.28 -17.15
C TYR A 57 -6.24 0.78 -18.14
N ARG A 58 -7.49 0.73 -18.52
CA ARG A 58 -8.06 1.64 -19.52
C ARG A 58 -8.35 3.02 -18.98
N ASP A 59 -8.38 3.17 -17.65
CA ASP A 59 -8.61 4.47 -17.04
C ASP A 59 -7.30 5.23 -17.00
N ALA A 60 -7.07 6.04 -18.02
CA ALA A 60 -5.83 6.82 -18.14
C ALA A 60 -5.72 7.90 -17.05
N ASN A 61 -6.77 8.15 -16.29
CA ASN A 61 -6.75 9.13 -15.21
C ASN A 61 -6.33 8.53 -13.88
N ALA A 62 -6.30 7.20 -13.77
CA ALA A 62 -5.88 6.54 -12.55
C ALA A 62 -4.35 6.47 -12.50
N LEU A 63 -3.77 6.98 -11.43
CA LEU A 63 -2.32 6.94 -11.24
C LEU A 63 -1.93 5.64 -10.54
N GLN A 64 -0.97 4.95 -11.15
CA GLN A 64 -0.45 3.69 -10.63
C GLN A 64 0.93 3.91 -10.02
N PHE A 65 1.17 3.22 -8.92
CA PHE A 65 2.42 3.33 -8.20
C PHE A 65 2.97 1.95 -7.83
N LYS A 66 4.29 1.87 -7.72
CA LYS A 66 4.96 0.72 -7.15
C LYS A 66 5.62 1.18 -5.86
N VAL A 67 5.29 0.50 -4.77
CA VAL A 67 5.85 0.76 -3.46
C VAL A 67 6.71 -0.44 -3.07
N THR A 68 8.01 -0.20 -2.89
CA THR A 68 8.95 -1.25 -2.53
C THR A 68 9.35 -1.07 -1.08
N MET A 69 9.31 -2.14 -0.31
CA MET A 69 9.57 -2.09 1.11
C MET A 69 10.18 -3.42 1.60
N ARG A 70 10.64 -3.42 2.84
CA ARG A 70 11.08 -4.67 3.46
C ARG A 70 9.89 -5.58 3.65
N TYR A 71 10.15 -6.88 3.51
CA TYR A 71 9.11 -7.90 3.65
C TYR A 71 8.42 -7.78 5.01
N ARG A 72 7.09 -7.91 4.98
CA ARG A 72 6.26 -8.04 6.18
C ARG A 72 5.07 -8.93 5.89
N PRO A 73 4.85 -9.94 6.71
CA PRO A 73 3.67 -10.76 6.55
C PRO A 73 2.42 -9.96 6.93
N GLY A 74 1.29 -10.33 6.36
CA GLY A 74 0.02 -9.74 6.73
C GLY A 74 -0.43 -8.58 5.87
N LEU A 75 0.44 -8.02 5.03
CA LEU A 75 0.02 -6.99 4.07
C LEU A 75 -0.72 -7.66 2.93
N THR A 76 -1.95 -7.25 2.67
CA THR A 76 -2.80 -7.84 1.64
C THR A 76 -3.46 -6.77 0.78
N GLU A 77 -4.13 -7.22 -0.27
CA GLU A 77 -4.88 -6.34 -1.18
C GLU A 77 -6.07 -5.66 -0.50
N LYS A 78 -6.43 -6.11 0.69
CA LYS A 78 -7.52 -5.48 1.48
C LYS A 78 -7.04 -4.26 2.25
N ASP A 79 -5.74 -4.10 2.38
CA ASP A 79 -5.16 -2.96 3.10
C ASP A 79 -5.11 -1.73 2.20
N VAL A 80 -4.98 -0.56 2.81
CA VAL A 80 -4.89 0.71 2.11
C VAL A 80 -3.58 1.37 2.51
N LEU A 81 -2.83 1.86 1.52
CA LEU A 81 -1.62 2.63 1.80
C LEU A 81 -1.95 4.11 1.78
N VAL A 82 -1.36 4.85 2.71
CA VAL A 82 -1.51 6.30 2.77
C VAL A 82 -0.13 6.95 2.75
N TYR A 83 0.07 7.83 1.79
CA TYR A 83 1.33 8.52 1.62
C TYR A 83 1.06 9.98 1.28
N LYS A 84 1.55 10.87 2.12
CA LYS A 84 1.36 12.34 1.96
C LYS A 84 -0.12 12.70 1.80
N GLY A 85 -0.98 12.09 2.60
CA GLY A 85 -2.42 12.34 2.54
C GLY A 85 -3.14 11.71 1.36
N ARG A 86 -2.44 10.96 0.53
CA ARG A 86 -3.00 10.28 -0.64
C ARG A 86 -3.26 8.83 -0.29
N GLN A 87 -4.36 8.30 -0.76
CA GLN A 87 -4.75 6.92 -0.50
C GLN A 87 -4.54 6.07 -1.73
N PHE A 88 -4.02 4.86 -1.53
CA PHE A 88 -3.74 3.92 -2.61
C PHE A 88 -4.41 2.59 -2.32
N GLU A 89 -5.14 2.09 -3.31
CA GLU A 89 -5.70 0.74 -3.29
C GLU A 89 -4.64 -0.22 -3.77
N ILE A 90 -4.45 -1.32 -3.05
CA ILE A 90 -3.45 -2.32 -3.40
C ILE A 90 -4.01 -3.26 -4.45
N ASN A 91 -3.30 -3.38 -5.57
CA ASN A 91 -3.69 -4.28 -6.66
C ASN A 91 -3.01 -5.65 -6.52
N SER A 92 -1.74 -5.64 -6.11
CA SER A 92 -1.01 -6.90 -5.89
C SER A 92 0.15 -6.68 -4.93
N VAL A 93 0.49 -7.74 -4.22
CA VAL A 93 1.61 -7.76 -3.28
C VAL A 93 2.53 -8.90 -3.71
N ILE A 94 3.78 -8.56 -4.01
CA ILE A 94 4.74 -9.54 -4.53
C ILE A 94 5.92 -9.63 -3.56
N ASN A 95 6.11 -10.82 -3.02
CA ASN A 95 7.30 -11.16 -2.23
C ASN A 95 8.39 -11.49 -3.22
N ILE A 96 9.36 -10.59 -3.40
CA ILE A 96 10.37 -10.70 -4.45
C ILE A 96 11.15 -12.00 -4.30
N LEU A 97 11.10 -12.85 -5.33
CA LEU A 97 11.74 -14.17 -5.35
C LEU A 97 11.32 -15.09 -4.22
N GLU A 98 10.22 -14.76 -3.55
CA GLU A 98 9.74 -15.49 -2.36
C GLU A 98 10.83 -15.61 -1.28
N ALA A 99 11.72 -14.62 -1.23
CA ALA A 99 12.88 -14.66 -0.35
C ALA A 99 12.61 -14.09 1.04
N ASP A 100 11.42 -13.54 1.29
CA ASP A 100 11.04 -12.94 2.57
C ASP A 100 11.99 -11.81 2.99
N LEU A 101 12.52 -11.07 2.02
CA LEU A 101 13.42 -9.94 2.27
C LEU A 101 12.79 -8.61 1.86
N TYR A 102 12.24 -8.56 0.66
CA TYR A 102 11.62 -7.35 0.12
C TYR A 102 10.34 -7.69 -0.60
N MET A 103 9.44 -6.70 -0.67
CA MET A 103 8.20 -6.88 -1.39
C MET A 103 7.91 -5.65 -2.25
N GLU A 104 7.21 -5.89 -3.36
CA GLU A 104 6.72 -4.84 -4.24
C GLU A 104 5.21 -4.81 -4.15
N VAL A 105 4.67 -3.65 -3.89
CA VAL A 105 3.23 -3.45 -3.78
C VAL A 105 2.80 -2.56 -4.94
N TYR A 106 2.00 -3.12 -5.83
CA TYR A 106 1.43 -2.36 -6.94
C TYR A 106 0.08 -1.82 -6.52
N CYS A 107 -0.11 -0.52 -6.68
CA CYS A 107 -1.30 0.13 -6.17
C CYS A 107 -1.75 1.26 -7.07
N THR A 108 -3.01 1.64 -6.92
CA THR A 108 -3.66 2.70 -7.69
C THR A 108 -4.10 3.80 -6.74
N GLU A 109 -3.81 5.04 -7.06
CA GLU A 109 -4.27 6.15 -6.25
C GLU A 109 -5.79 6.26 -6.33
N SER A 110 -6.44 6.29 -5.18
CA SER A 110 -7.89 6.37 -5.08
C SER A 110 -8.37 7.79 -5.32
N LYS A 111 -9.35 7.97 -6.19
CA LYS A 111 -9.97 9.28 -6.41
C LYS A 111 -10.91 9.61 -5.27
N ASP A 112 -11.67 8.61 -4.81
CA ASP A 112 -12.62 8.77 -3.71
C ASP A 112 -11.97 8.26 -2.45
N LYS A 113 -11.59 9.20 -1.57
CA LYS A 113 -10.92 8.85 -0.35
C LYS A 113 -11.86 8.24 0.67
N LYS A 114 -11.41 7.17 1.29
CA LYS A 114 -12.11 6.54 2.39
C LYS A 114 -11.88 7.32 3.68
N VAL A 115 -12.83 7.24 4.59
CA VAL A 115 -12.69 7.87 5.90
C VAL A 115 -11.71 7.06 6.73
N LEU A 116 -10.66 7.71 7.22
CA LEU A 116 -9.66 7.08 8.08
C LEU A 116 -10.08 7.31 9.53
N TYR A 117 -9.96 6.25 10.33
CA TYR A 117 -10.26 6.34 11.75
C TYR A 117 -9.12 7.05 12.46
N GLU A 118 -9.46 8.03 13.28
CA GLU A 118 -8.51 8.72 14.12
C GLU A 118 -8.92 8.54 15.58
N GLU A 119 -7.97 8.08 16.38
CA GLU A 119 -8.16 8.05 17.83
C GLU A 119 -8.04 9.47 18.33
N GLY A 120 -9.16 9.95 18.86
CA GLY A 120 -9.17 11.32 19.27
C GLY A 120 -9.33 11.53 20.72
#